data_68d0aa869bb13ff8c0ac3dcbfb8ba1ae
#
_entry.id   68d0aa869bb13ff8c0ac3dcbfb8ba1ae
#
_cell.length_a   1.000
_cell.length_b   1.000
_cell.length_c   1.000
_cell.angle_alpha   90.00
_cell.angle_beta   90.00
_cell.angle_gamma   90.00
#
_symmetry.space_group_name_H-M   'P 1'
#
loop_
_entity.id
_entity.type
_entity.pdbx_description
1 polymer ?
#
loop_
_entity_poly.entity_id
_entity_poly.type
_entity_poly.pdbx_seq_one_letter_code
_entity_poly.pdbx_strand_id
1 'polypeptide(L)'
;MQRSQGTVPVPVRRFVKETRVKITSIKPLIVNANMRNWIFVKVETDEPGLYGWGEATLEWKTRTVAGAIDDLAELLVGEDPLRIEHLYQMAYRQHFWKVGIEGMSAISGIEQALWDIKGKHLGVPVYELLGGRVRDKVRVYNHSGGGQMKDMYERVDPAEFAETALVVKEMGYTALKFMAVPRTEPVEGVQSVRHAAKVVEAVREAVGPEMDLMVDLHARTWPAMAIQYCHALEPYGLLFFEEPCPTEDIEATAQVTRQSRIPIATGERLVTRYQFRELFEKRAAHIIQPDLTHCGGLWEARKIAAQAEAYSIAVAPHNPNGPISTAVTVHYALSTPNWIIQEMLTSDVPWRNEVLINPSVVENGYIMPPTLPGLGIDVNEKEAAKHPFKQEAEQRYFHPDGAVADW
;
A
#
# COMPACT_ATOMS: atom_id res chain seq x y z
N MET A 1 12.00 37.50 60.54
CA MET A 1 11.62 36.06 60.57
C MET A 1 11.23 35.67 59.17
N GLN A 2 12.17 35.16 58.36
CA GLN A 2 11.90 34.60 57.03
C GLN A 2 11.65 33.10 57.19
N ARG A 3 10.47 32.65 56.81
CA ARG A 3 10.15 31.22 56.75
C ARG A 3 10.70 30.65 55.42
N SER A 4 11.68 29.75 55.52
CA SER A 4 12.14 28.93 54.40
C SER A 4 11.05 27.96 54.00
N GLN A 5 10.55 28.10 52.76
CA GLN A 5 9.68 27.07 52.15
C GLN A 5 10.58 25.90 51.71
N GLY A 6 10.48 24.80 52.45
CA GLY A 6 11.11 23.54 52.07
C GLY A 6 10.44 22.98 50.80
N THR A 7 11.22 22.82 49.74
CA THR A 7 10.82 22.07 48.55
C THR A 7 10.69 20.60 48.91
N VAL A 8 9.46 20.07 48.82
CA VAL A 8 9.20 18.63 48.95
C VAL A 8 9.77 17.96 47.70
N PRO A 9 10.68 16.98 47.81
CA PRO A 9 11.18 16.26 46.66
C PRO A 9 10.03 15.44 46.04
N VAL A 10 9.69 15.71 44.82
CA VAL A 10 8.80 14.83 44.02
C VAL A 10 9.52 13.50 43.83
N PRO A 11 8.93 12.36 44.27
CA PRO A 11 9.58 11.08 44.06
C PRO A 11 9.68 10.80 42.58
N VAL A 12 10.89 10.78 42.05
CA VAL A 12 11.16 10.24 40.70
C VAL A 12 10.80 8.76 40.77
N ARG A 13 9.62 8.42 40.29
CA ARG A 13 9.27 7.03 40.07
C ARG A 13 10.33 6.47 39.13
N ARG A 14 11.16 5.55 39.59
CA ARG A 14 11.96 4.69 38.74
C ARG A 14 10.97 3.89 37.89
N PHE A 15 10.66 4.41 36.71
CA PHE A 15 10.02 3.62 35.68
C PHE A 15 11.07 2.64 35.17
N VAL A 16 10.62 1.40 35.08
CA VAL A 16 11.17 0.30 34.30
C VAL A 16 12.08 -0.64 35.08
N LYS A 17 11.46 -1.70 35.54
CA LYS A 17 12.09 -3.02 35.51
C LYS A 17 12.36 -3.30 34.01
N GLU A 18 13.62 -3.29 33.59
CA GLU A 18 14.03 -3.65 32.22
C GLU A 18 13.75 -5.15 32.00
N THR A 19 12.49 -5.49 31.72
CA THR A 19 12.19 -6.73 31.01
C THR A 19 12.41 -6.41 29.53
N ARG A 20 13.64 -6.52 29.05
CA ARG A 20 14.00 -6.30 27.66
C ARG A 20 13.59 -7.54 26.89
N VAL A 21 12.41 -7.51 26.30
CA VAL A 21 12.06 -8.44 25.21
C VAL A 21 13.09 -8.27 24.09
N LYS A 22 13.57 -9.37 23.52
CA LYS A 22 14.56 -9.36 22.46
C LYS A 22 14.05 -10.11 21.24
N ILE A 23 14.36 -9.60 20.07
CA ILE A 23 14.15 -10.33 18.82
C ILE A 23 15.06 -11.56 18.80
N THR A 24 14.50 -12.72 18.56
CA THR A 24 15.22 -13.99 18.44
C THR A 24 15.34 -14.48 17.00
N SER A 25 14.40 -14.09 16.13
CA SER A 25 14.36 -14.54 14.75
C SER A 25 13.55 -13.57 13.91
N ILE A 26 13.99 -13.35 12.66
CA ILE A 26 13.24 -12.67 11.61
C ILE A 26 13.31 -13.55 10.38
N LYS A 27 12.15 -13.95 9.83
CA LYS A 27 12.10 -14.89 8.70
C LYS A 27 11.00 -14.54 7.71
N PRO A 28 11.27 -14.61 6.39
CA PRO A 28 10.23 -14.57 5.38
C PRO A 28 9.46 -15.89 5.33
N LEU A 29 8.14 -15.82 5.18
CA LEU A 29 7.26 -16.91 4.80
C LEU A 29 6.62 -16.57 3.46
N ILE A 30 7.00 -17.29 2.41
CA ILE A 30 6.53 -17.01 1.06
C ILE A 30 5.30 -17.86 0.75
N VAL A 31 4.23 -17.20 0.32
CA VAL A 31 2.94 -17.81 -0.03
C VAL A 31 2.57 -17.44 -1.44
N ASN A 32 2.45 -18.43 -2.33
CA ASN A 32 2.04 -18.16 -3.72
C ASN A 32 0.56 -17.74 -3.78
N ALA A 33 0.29 -16.70 -4.53
CA ALA A 33 -1.04 -16.16 -4.81
C ALA A 33 -1.26 -16.00 -6.33
N ASN A 34 -0.97 -17.03 -7.09
CA ASN A 34 -1.09 -17.12 -8.55
C ASN A 34 -0.23 -16.06 -9.27
N MET A 35 -0.72 -14.84 -9.43
CA MET A 35 -0.07 -13.75 -10.14
C MET A 35 1.22 -13.31 -9.44
N ARG A 36 1.28 -13.40 -8.13
CA ARG A 36 2.41 -12.96 -7.28
C ARG A 36 2.69 -13.94 -6.16
N ASN A 37 3.79 -13.74 -5.44
CA ASN A 37 4.00 -14.39 -4.15
C ASN A 37 3.86 -13.34 -3.05
N TRP A 38 3.05 -13.60 -2.03
CA TRP A 38 3.07 -12.82 -0.81
C TRP A 38 4.34 -13.17 -0.01
N ILE A 39 4.97 -12.15 0.55
CA ILE A 39 6.17 -12.29 1.38
C ILE A 39 5.79 -11.84 2.78
N PHE A 40 5.29 -12.77 3.59
CA PHE A 40 5.01 -12.52 5.00
C PHE A 40 6.32 -12.49 5.79
N VAL A 41 6.41 -11.66 6.80
CA VAL A 41 7.57 -11.53 7.67
C VAL A 41 7.16 -11.87 9.08
N LYS A 42 7.77 -12.92 9.66
CA LYS A 42 7.60 -13.28 11.06
C LYS A 42 8.77 -12.76 11.87
N VAL A 43 8.48 -12.01 12.93
CA VAL A 43 9.46 -11.59 13.94
C VAL A 43 9.12 -12.30 15.25
N GLU A 44 10.03 -13.14 15.74
CA GLU A 44 9.89 -13.87 17.00
C GLU A 44 10.70 -13.20 18.11
N THR A 45 10.26 -13.37 19.35
CA THR A 45 10.92 -12.81 20.53
C THR A 45 11.28 -13.89 21.56
N ASP A 46 12.08 -13.53 22.57
CA ASP A 46 12.40 -14.38 23.71
C ASP A 46 11.28 -14.44 24.76
N GLU A 47 10.21 -13.65 24.61
CA GLU A 47 9.00 -13.73 25.42
C GLU A 47 8.07 -14.81 24.83
N PRO A 48 7.76 -15.90 25.58
CA PRO A 48 6.92 -16.98 25.05
C PRO A 48 5.57 -16.51 24.55
N GLY A 49 5.25 -16.82 23.29
CA GLY A 49 3.98 -16.46 22.65
C GLY A 49 3.90 -15.03 22.13
N LEU A 50 4.96 -14.21 22.32
CA LEU A 50 5.02 -12.87 21.74
C LEU A 50 5.82 -12.88 20.44
N TYR A 51 5.13 -12.71 19.34
CA TYR A 51 5.68 -12.57 17.99
C TYR A 51 4.79 -11.64 17.16
N GLY A 52 5.29 -11.17 16.02
CA GLY A 52 4.54 -10.32 15.12
C GLY A 52 4.67 -10.72 13.67
N TRP A 53 3.68 -10.31 12.90
CA TRP A 53 3.61 -10.49 11.47
C TRP A 53 3.60 -9.15 10.72
N GLY A 54 4.27 -9.13 9.58
CA GLY A 54 4.21 -8.06 8.60
C GLY A 54 4.24 -8.63 7.19
N GLU A 55 4.21 -7.76 6.20
CA GLU A 55 4.23 -8.13 4.79
C GLU A 55 5.17 -7.22 3.99
N ALA A 56 5.98 -7.87 3.14
CA ALA A 56 7.01 -7.25 2.30
C ALA A 56 6.81 -7.62 0.82
N THR A 57 5.58 -7.94 0.41
CA THR A 57 5.24 -8.37 -0.95
C THR A 57 5.73 -7.35 -1.98
N LEU A 58 6.52 -7.80 -2.95
CA LEU A 58 6.97 -7.03 -4.12
C LEU A 58 6.99 -7.97 -5.31
N GLU A 59 6.15 -7.72 -6.30
CA GLU A 59 5.97 -8.55 -7.47
C GLU A 59 7.28 -8.70 -8.26
N TRP A 60 7.52 -9.90 -8.79
CA TRP A 60 8.72 -10.28 -9.58
C TRP A 60 10.05 -10.11 -8.85
N LYS A 61 10.05 -9.70 -7.57
CA LYS A 61 11.25 -9.48 -6.75
C LYS A 61 11.29 -10.33 -5.48
N THR A 62 10.44 -11.38 -5.40
CA THR A 62 10.27 -12.22 -4.20
C THR A 62 11.59 -12.67 -3.58
N ARG A 63 12.53 -13.20 -4.38
CA ARG A 63 13.81 -13.69 -3.86
C ARG A 63 14.74 -12.58 -3.39
N THR A 64 14.71 -11.44 -4.05
CA THR A 64 15.54 -10.28 -3.68
C THR A 64 15.08 -9.72 -2.33
N VAL A 65 13.76 -9.59 -2.14
CA VAL A 65 13.20 -9.12 -0.87
C VAL A 65 13.44 -10.13 0.26
N ALA A 66 13.27 -11.43 0.00
CA ALA A 66 13.55 -12.45 1.00
C ALA A 66 15.03 -12.42 1.45
N GLY A 67 15.98 -12.30 0.51
CA GLY A 67 17.40 -12.13 0.84
C GLY A 67 17.68 -10.85 1.63
N ALA A 68 17.00 -9.74 1.31
CA ALA A 68 17.14 -8.51 2.07
C ALA A 68 16.58 -8.62 3.51
N ILE A 69 15.53 -9.43 3.72
CA ILE A 69 15.03 -9.74 5.06
C ILE A 69 16.07 -10.52 5.86
N ASP A 70 16.73 -11.53 5.23
CA ASP A 70 17.78 -12.32 5.87
C ASP A 70 18.99 -11.45 6.26
N ASP A 71 19.45 -10.55 5.37
CA ASP A 71 20.54 -9.59 5.66
C ASP A 71 20.17 -8.64 6.83
N LEU A 72 18.94 -8.15 6.87
CA LEU A 72 18.47 -7.29 7.95
C LEU A 72 18.31 -8.04 9.28
N ALA A 73 17.97 -9.33 9.25
CA ALA A 73 17.88 -10.15 10.45
C ALA A 73 19.22 -10.22 11.19
N GLU A 74 20.35 -10.31 10.48
CA GLU A 74 21.71 -10.27 11.06
C GLU A 74 21.96 -9.00 11.89
N LEU A 75 21.37 -7.87 11.45
CA LEU A 75 21.51 -6.57 12.12
C LEU A 75 20.57 -6.42 13.32
N LEU A 76 19.37 -7.00 13.27
CA LEU A 76 18.27 -6.67 14.18
C LEU A 76 18.01 -7.73 15.26
N VAL A 77 18.49 -8.98 15.09
CA VAL A 77 18.37 -10.03 16.10
C VAL A 77 19.16 -9.64 17.36
N GLY A 78 18.54 -9.81 18.53
CA GLY A 78 19.07 -9.41 19.84
C GLY A 78 18.66 -8.02 20.29
N GLU A 79 18.06 -7.20 19.42
CA GLU A 79 17.56 -5.87 19.73
C GLU A 79 16.16 -5.93 20.39
N ASP A 80 15.74 -4.81 21.01
CA ASP A 80 14.43 -4.64 21.64
C ASP A 80 13.36 -4.27 20.58
N PRO A 81 12.37 -5.17 20.30
CA PRO A 81 11.35 -4.96 19.27
C PRO A 81 10.42 -3.77 19.55
N LEU A 82 10.34 -3.29 20.79
CA LEU A 82 9.47 -2.17 21.15
C LEU A 82 10.05 -0.81 20.74
N ARG A 83 11.34 -0.76 20.34
CA ARG A 83 12.04 0.43 19.86
C ARG A 83 11.93 0.62 18.35
N ILE A 84 10.71 0.61 17.83
CA ILE A 84 10.41 0.53 16.38
C ILE A 84 11.18 1.60 15.56
N GLU A 85 11.08 2.88 15.92
CA GLU A 85 11.78 3.95 15.19
C GLU A 85 13.31 3.76 15.24
N HIS A 86 13.86 3.28 16.37
CA HIS A 86 15.30 3.01 16.47
C HIS A 86 15.71 1.90 15.50
N LEU A 87 14.96 0.80 15.46
CA LEU A 87 15.25 -0.33 14.57
C LEU A 87 15.07 0.06 13.09
N TYR A 88 14.05 0.85 12.77
CA TYR A 88 13.89 1.45 11.45
C TYR A 88 15.13 2.27 11.05
N GLN A 89 15.61 3.14 11.96
CA GLN A 89 16.79 3.96 11.69
C GLN A 89 18.06 3.11 11.54
N MET A 90 18.20 2.03 12.33
CA MET A 90 19.30 1.07 12.16
C MET A 90 19.24 0.43 10.77
N ALA A 91 18.11 -0.16 10.40
CA ALA A 91 17.92 -0.82 9.11
C ALA A 91 18.15 0.13 7.92
N TYR A 92 17.70 1.38 8.02
CA TYR A 92 17.82 2.37 6.94
C TYR A 92 19.20 3.05 6.88
N ARG A 93 19.90 3.27 8.02
CA ARG A 93 21.10 4.13 8.09
C ARG A 93 22.43 3.39 8.30
N GLN A 94 22.41 2.21 8.91
CA GLN A 94 23.66 1.51 9.28
C GLN A 94 24.41 0.93 8.07
N HIS A 95 23.71 0.62 6.98
CA HIS A 95 24.34 0.24 5.74
C HIS A 95 24.89 1.45 4.99
N PHE A 96 26.11 1.33 4.47
CA PHE A 96 26.74 2.39 3.65
C PHE A 96 25.92 2.68 2.40
N TRP A 97 25.51 1.63 1.67
CA TRP A 97 24.66 1.72 0.50
C TRP A 97 23.20 1.83 0.92
N LYS A 98 22.52 2.89 0.46
CA LYS A 98 21.08 3.05 0.71
C LYS A 98 20.30 2.05 -0.10
N VAL A 99 19.25 1.52 0.51
CA VAL A 99 18.39 0.50 -0.11
C VAL A 99 17.44 1.12 -1.16
N GLY A 100 17.18 0.37 -2.22
CA GLY A 100 16.13 0.63 -3.18
C GLY A 100 14.78 0.09 -2.69
N ILE A 101 13.81 -0.06 -3.62
CA ILE A 101 12.46 -0.50 -3.27
C ILE A 101 12.46 -1.91 -2.65
N GLU A 102 13.33 -2.83 -3.10
CA GLU A 102 13.42 -4.18 -2.57
C GLU A 102 13.84 -4.20 -1.09
N GLY A 103 14.88 -3.42 -0.75
CA GLY A 103 15.31 -3.30 0.63
C GLY A 103 14.33 -2.51 1.50
N MET A 104 13.66 -1.49 0.94
CA MET A 104 12.61 -0.78 1.65
C MET A 104 11.39 -1.67 1.91
N SER A 105 11.05 -2.58 1.00
CA SER A 105 9.99 -3.58 1.24
C SER A 105 10.35 -4.51 2.39
N ALA A 106 11.58 -4.98 2.46
CA ALA A 106 12.06 -5.78 3.60
C ALA A 106 11.97 -5.01 4.93
N ILE A 107 12.41 -3.74 4.95
CA ILE A 107 12.29 -2.86 6.13
C ILE A 107 10.82 -2.66 6.51
N SER A 108 9.94 -2.44 5.52
CA SER A 108 8.51 -2.23 5.75
C SER A 108 7.85 -3.43 6.42
N GLY A 109 8.11 -4.64 5.91
CA GLY A 109 7.53 -5.85 6.48
C GLY A 109 8.01 -6.14 7.90
N ILE A 110 9.30 -5.91 8.19
CA ILE A 110 9.85 -6.04 9.54
C ILE A 110 9.21 -4.98 10.47
N GLU A 111 9.12 -3.74 10.05
CA GLU A 111 8.55 -2.62 10.81
C GLU A 111 7.09 -2.88 11.19
N GLN A 112 6.29 -3.39 10.25
CA GLN A 112 4.90 -3.79 10.49
C GLN A 112 4.81 -4.89 11.57
N ALA A 113 5.68 -5.90 11.49
CA ALA A 113 5.74 -6.97 12.49
C ALA A 113 6.11 -6.44 13.89
N LEU A 114 6.98 -5.43 13.98
CA LEU A 114 7.31 -4.77 15.25
C LEU A 114 6.11 -4.01 15.84
N TRP A 115 5.26 -3.38 15.01
CA TRP A 115 4.01 -2.78 15.47
C TRP A 115 3.02 -3.82 15.98
N ASP A 116 2.92 -4.97 15.31
CA ASP A 116 2.11 -6.09 15.77
C ASP A 116 2.56 -6.59 17.15
N ILE A 117 3.88 -6.82 17.33
CA ILE A 117 4.47 -7.16 18.63
C ILE A 117 4.11 -6.11 19.69
N LYS A 118 4.29 -4.82 19.38
CA LYS A 118 4.06 -3.75 20.36
C LYS A 118 2.59 -3.66 20.75
N GLY A 119 1.67 -3.80 19.81
CA GLY A 119 0.24 -3.85 20.10
C GLY A 119 -0.15 -5.05 20.96
N LYS A 120 0.36 -6.24 20.65
CA LYS A 120 0.18 -7.48 21.44
C LYS A 120 0.76 -7.34 22.85
N HIS A 121 1.99 -6.83 22.97
CA HIS A 121 2.65 -6.61 24.28
C HIS A 121 1.86 -5.65 25.18
N LEU A 122 1.26 -4.60 24.61
CA LEU A 122 0.47 -3.61 25.35
C LEU A 122 -1.01 -3.97 25.46
N GLY A 123 -1.47 -5.04 24.80
CA GLY A 123 -2.86 -5.49 24.84
C GLY A 123 -3.84 -4.57 24.10
N VAL A 124 -3.38 -3.83 23.08
CA VAL A 124 -4.20 -2.88 22.31
C VAL A 124 -4.03 -3.06 20.80
N PRO A 125 -5.06 -2.74 19.97
CA PRO A 125 -4.91 -2.64 18.52
C PRO A 125 -3.89 -1.56 18.13
N VAL A 126 -3.19 -1.76 17.00
CA VAL A 126 -2.12 -0.85 16.56
C VAL A 126 -2.61 0.59 16.35
N TYR A 127 -3.83 0.81 15.83
CA TYR A 127 -4.34 2.17 15.61
C TYR A 127 -4.45 2.99 16.92
N GLU A 128 -4.64 2.36 18.07
CA GLU A 128 -4.65 3.05 19.38
C GLU A 128 -3.26 3.64 19.71
N LEU A 129 -2.18 2.98 19.28
CA LEU A 129 -0.81 3.47 19.44
C LEU A 129 -0.46 4.61 18.45
N LEU A 130 -1.27 4.80 17.42
CA LEU A 130 -1.09 5.83 16.39
C LEU A 130 -1.93 7.09 16.64
N GLY A 131 -2.57 7.20 17.79
CA GLY A 131 -3.39 8.33 18.19
C GLY A 131 -4.88 8.04 18.28
N GLY A 132 -5.29 6.79 18.07
CA GLY A 132 -6.68 6.36 18.10
C GLY A 132 -7.41 6.56 16.79
N ARG A 133 -8.72 6.20 16.78
CA ARG A 133 -9.55 6.24 15.58
C ARG A 133 -10.03 7.66 15.27
N VAL A 134 -9.91 8.07 14.01
CA VAL A 134 -10.53 9.28 13.45
C VAL A 134 -11.76 8.95 12.59
N ARG A 135 -12.05 7.64 12.39
CA ARG A 135 -13.25 7.14 11.68
C ARG A 135 -13.71 5.80 12.24
N ASP A 136 -14.99 5.47 12.01
CA ASP A 136 -15.61 4.25 12.55
C ASP A 136 -15.57 3.05 11.59
N LYS A 137 -15.20 3.26 10.32
CA LYS A 137 -15.07 2.22 9.29
C LYS A 137 -14.14 2.68 8.18
N VAL A 138 -13.53 1.73 7.47
CA VAL A 138 -12.59 1.98 6.36
C VAL A 138 -13.29 1.64 5.04
N ARG A 139 -13.48 2.63 4.18
CA ARG A 139 -14.01 2.43 2.82
C ARG A 139 -12.95 1.79 1.95
N VAL A 140 -13.33 0.79 1.15
CA VAL A 140 -12.39 0.09 0.26
C VAL A 140 -12.93 0.04 -1.18
N TYR A 141 -12.02 -0.06 -2.13
CA TYR A 141 -12.34 -0.33 -3.53
C TYR A 141 -11.65 -1.60 -4.02
N ASN A 142 -12.19 -2.19 -5.08
CA ASN A 142 -11.62 -3.38 -5.71
C ASN A 142 -11.21 -3.07 -7.16
N HIS A 143 -10.40 -3.95 -7.73
CA HIS A 143 -10.05 -3.90 -9.14
C HIS A 143 -11.05 -4.65 -10.01
N SER A 144 -11.22 -4.17 -11.25
CA SER A 144 -11.81 -4.94 -12.32
C SER A 144 -10.79 -5.98 -12.82
N GLY A 145 -11.11 -7.27 -12.74
CA GLY A 145 -10.26 -8.32 -13.28
C GLY A 145 -9.74 -9.37 -12.29
N GLY A 146 -10.04 -9.21 -10.98
CA GLY A 146 -9.87 -10.28 -10.00
C GLY A 146 -8.47 -10.85 -9.82
N GLY A 147 -7.41 -10.07 -10.07
CA GLY A 147 -6.03 -10.50 -9.83
C GLY A 147 -5.49 -11.52 -10.85
N GLN A 148 -6.09 -11.63 -12.02
CA GLN A 148 -5.54 -12.40 -13.12
C GLN A 148 -4.83 -11.46 -14.12
N MET A 149 -3.57 -11.77 -14.45
CA MET A 149 -2.74 -10.90 -15.31
C MET A 149 -3.45 -10.52 -16.62
N LYS A 150 -4.02 -11.49 -17.31
CA LYS A 150 -4.72 -11.26 -18.58
C LYS A 150 -5.90 -10.30 -18.41
N ASP A 151 -6.69 -10.51 -17.37
CA ASP A 151 -7.91 -9.74 -17.14
C ASP A 151 -7.63 -8.32 -16.65
N MET A 152 -6.51 -8.10 -15.99
CA MET A 152 -6.09 -6.77 -15.52
C MET A 152 -5.37 -5.96 -16.59
N TYR A 153 -4.48 -6.58 -17.37
CA TYR A 153 -3.49 -5.86 -18.18
C TYR A 153 -3.62 -6.02 -19.69
N GLU A 154 -4.37 -7.00 -20.16
CA GLU A 154 -4.52 -7.29 -21.61
C GLU A 154 -5.93 -7.06 -22.13
N ARG A 155 -6.90 -6.73 -21.26
CA ARG A 155 -8.28 -6.48 -21.69
C ARG A 155 -8.36 -5.20 -22.52
N VAL A 156 -9.13 -5.27 -23.61
CA VAL A 156 -9.34 -4.15 -24.53
C VAL A 156 -10.81 -3.91 -24.87
N ASP A 157 -11.68 -4.92 -24.76
CA ASP A 157 -13.10 -4.76 -25.12
C ASP A 157 -13.86 -3.96 -24.04
N PRO A 158 -14.49 -2.82 -24.39
CA PRO A 158 -15.32 -2.06 -23.45
C PRO A 158 -16.43 -2.87 -22.76
N ALA A 159 -17.02 -3.86 -23.46
CA ALA A 159 -18.08 -4.70 -22.90
C ALA A 159 -17.54 -5.59 -21.76
N GLU A 160 -16.35 -6.19 -21.92
CA GLU A 160 -15.71 -6.97 -20.87
C GLU A 160 -15.37 -6.14 -19.63
N PHE A 161 -14.99 -4.88 -19.80
CA PHE A 161 -14.80 -3.96 -18.67
C PHE A 161 -16.12 -3.67 -17.92
N ALA A 162 -17.20 -3.45 -18.67
CA ALA A 162 -18.52 -3.22 -18.09
C ALA A 162 -19.03 -4.44 -17.32
N GLU A 163 -18.89 -5.65 -17.87
CA GLU A 163 -19.29 -6.91 -17.21
C GLU A 163 -18.54 -7.10 -15.87
N THR A 164 -17.22 -6.91 -15.85
CA THR A 164 -16.44 -7.07 -14.64
C THR A 164 -16.71 -5.96 -13.62
N ALA A 165 -17.04 -4.76 -14.06
CA ALA A 165 -17.45 -3.67 -13.18
C ALA A 165 -18.78 -4.00 -12.47
N LEU A 166 -19.73 -4.64 -13.17
CA LEU A 166 -20.97 -5.12 -12.55
C LEU A 166 -20.71 -6.18 -11.47
N VAL A 167 -19.77 -7.12 -11.70
CA VAL A 167 -19.38 -8.11 -10.69
C VAL A 167 -18.87 -7.41 -9.43
N VAL A 168 -17.98 -6.40 -9.55
CA VAL A 168 -17.49 -5.65 -8.39
C VAL A 168 -18.62 -4.92 -7.66
N LYS A 169 -19.57 -4.34 -8.40
CA LYS A 169 -20.77 -3.71 -7.83
C LYS A 169 -21.65 -4.71 -7.07
N GLU A 170 -21.87 -5.91 -7.63
CA GLU A 170 -22.64 -7.00 -6.99
C GLU A 170 -21.98 -7.52 -5.73
N MET A 171 -20.64 -7.47 -5.62
CA MET A 171 -19.89 -7.74 -4.39
C MET A 171 -20.11 -6.68 -3.30
N GLY A 172 -20.87 -5.60 -3.58
CA GLY A 172 -21.18 -4.54 -2.64
C GLY A 172 -20.15 -3.42 -2.55
N TYR A 173 -19.18 -3.35 -3.46
CA TYR A 173 -18.26 -2.21 -3.51
C TYR A 173 -18.94 -0.97 -4.07
N THR A 174 -18.49 0.19 -3.58
CA THR A 174 -18.98 1.51 -4.01
C THR A 174 -17.96 2.27 -4.83
N ALA A 175 -16.81 1.65 -5.12
CA ALA A 175 -15.74 2.21 -5.91
C ALA A 175 -14.95 1.10 -6.62
N LEU A 176 -14.41 1.41 -7.81
CA LEU A 176 -13.75 0.48 -8.72
C LEU A 176 -12.58 1.15 -9.41
N LYS A 177 -11.42 0.47 -9.48
CA LYS A 177 -10.25 0.86 -10.30
C LYS A 177 -10.04 -0.08 -11.48
N PHE A 178 -9.66 0.45 -12.64
CA PHE A 178 -9.38 -0.34 -13.84
C PHE A 178 -8.44 0.39 -14.79
N MET A 179 -7.83 -0.36 -15.71
CA MET A 179 -6.83 0.14 -16.64
C MET A 179 -7.47 0.37 -18.03
N ALA A 180 -8.13 1.52 -18.21
CA ALA A 180 -8.79 1.89 -19.49
C ALA A 180 -7.80 2.36 -20.58
N VAL A 181 -6.61 2.80 -20.18
CA VAL A 181 -5.60 3.33 -21.10
C VAL A 181 -4.68 2.20 -21.55
N PRO A 182 -4.59 1.90 -22.85
CA PRO A 182 -3.68 0.88 -23.37
C PRO A 182 -2.22 1.33 -23.21
N ARG A 183 -1.28 0.46 -23.54
CA ARG A 183 0.14 0.87 -23.69
C ARG A 183 0.24 1.87 -24.81
N THR A 184 0.92 2.97 -24.57
CA THR A 184 1.00 4.09 -25.47
C THR A 184 2.42 4.38 -25.90
N GLU A 185 2.57 4.88 -27.13
CA GLU A 185 3.77 5.59 -27.53
C GLU A 185 3.85 6.95 -26.81
N PRO A 186 5.03 7.56 -26.71
CA PRO A 186 5.19 8.89 -26.12
C PRO A 186 4.23 9.95 -26.72
N VAL A 187 3.89 9.83 -27.99
CA VAL A 187 2.86 10.62 -28.67
C VAL A 187 2.12 9.72 -29.67
N GLU A 188 0.82 9.65 -29.55
CA GLU A 188 -0.05 8.83 -30.41
C GLU A 188 -1.17 9.62 -31.04
N GLY A 189 -1.84 8.98 -32.01
CA GLY A 189 -3.04 9.51 -32.64
C GLY A 189 -4.27 9.40 -31.73
N VAL A 190 -5.35 10.11 -32.12
CA VAL A 190 -6.61 10.22 -31.38
C VAL A 190 -7.33 8.89 -31.09
N GLN A 191 -6.95 7.80 -31.77
CA GLN A 191 -7.68 6.52 -31.64
C GLN A 191 -7.52 5.88 -30.26
N SER A 192 -6.33 5.91 -29.67
CA SER A 192 -6.08 5.40 -28.31
C SER A 192 -6.88 6.19 -27.26
N VAL A 193 -6.93 7.52 -27.40
CA VAL A 193 -7.73 8.39 -26.53
C VAL A 193 -9.23 8.09 -26.66
N ARG A 194 -9.74 7.93 -27.89
CA ARG A 194 -11.14 7.57 -28.12
C ARG A 194 -11.48 6.17 -27.59
N HIS A 195 -10.53 5.24 -27.69
CA HIS A 195 -10.73 3.89 -27.14
C HIS A 195 -10.87 3.94 -25.61
N ALA A 196 -9.96 4.60 -24.91
CA ALA A 196 -10.03 4.77 -23.46
C ALA A 196 -11.36 5.42 -23.02
N ALA A 197 -11.82 6.45 -23.75
CA ALA A 197 -13.11 7.09 -23.49
C ALA A 197 -14.28 6.10 -23.63
N LYS A 198 -14.30 5.25 -24.67
CA LYS A 198 -15.33 4.23 -24.83
C LYS A 198 -15.34 3.19 -23.71
N VAL A 199 -14.15 2.78 -23.23
CA VAL A 199 -14.05 1.86 -22.09
C VAL A 199 -14.66 2.49 -20.83
N VAL A 200 -14.28 3.73 -20.52
CA VAL A 200 -14.80 4.42 -19.32
C VAL A 200 -16.31 4.72 -19.44
N GLU A 201 -16.79 5.08 -20.64
CA GLU A 201 -18.21 5.27 -20.93
C GLU A 201 -19.01 3.99 -20.66
N ALA A 202 -18.57 2.85 -21.23
CA ALA A 202 -19.23 1.56 -21.03
C ALA A 202 -19.30 1.14 -19.55
N VAL A 203 -18.20 1.33 -18.81
CA VAL A 203 -18.18 1.07 -17.36
C VAL A 203 -19.14 2.00 -16.63
N ARG A 204 -19.10 3.32 -16.91
CA ARG A 204 -19.98 4.32 -16.26
C ARG A 204 -21.45 4.03 -16.54
N GLU A 205 -21.83 3.69 -17.77
CA GLU A 205 -23.19 3.31 -18.13
C GLU A 205 -23.67 2.06 -17.38
N ALA A 206 -22.80 1.04 -17.26
CA ALA A 206 -23.13 -0.21 -16.59
C ALA A 206 -23.31 -0.04 -15.07
N VAL A 207 -22.41 0.66 -14.38
CA VAL A 207 -22.46 0.75 -12.92
C VAL A 207 -23.30 1.94 -12.41
N GLY A 208 -23.61 2.92 -13.25
CA GLY A 208 -24.38 4.11 -12.89
C GLY A 208 -23.55 5.21 -12.18
N PRO A 209 -24.18 6.35 -11.85
CA PRO A 209 -23.48 7.53 -11.35
C PRO A 209 -23.01 7.42 -9.88
N GLU A 210 -23.56 6.51 -9.10
CA GLU A 210 -23.28 6.39 -7.67
C GLU A 210 -21.96 5.66 -7.35
N MET A 211 -21.38 4.97 -8.33
CA MET A 211 -20.12 4.26 -8.15
C MET A 211 -18.95 5.16 -8.50
N ASP A 212 -17.99 5.32 -7.57
CA ASP A 212 -16.75 6.03 -7.85
C ASP A 212 -15.85 5.18 -8.76
N LEU A 213 -15.37 5.80 -9.84
CA LEU A 213 -14.49 5.15 -10.82
C LEU A 213 -13.09 5.76 -10.74
N MET A 214 -12.08 4.93 -10.82
CA MET A 214 -10.69 5.31 -10.91
C MET A 214 -10.04 4.64 -12.12
N VAL A 215 -9.18 5.37 -12.81
CA VAL A 215 -8.42 4.85 -13.95
C VAL A 215 -6.94 4.91 -13.61
N ASP A 216 -6.27 3.76 -13.74
CA ASP A 216 -4.85 3.60 -13.51
C ASP A 216 -4.11 3.49 -14.85
N LEU A 217 -2.97 4.15 -14.94
CA LEU A 217 -2.14 4.18 -16.14
C LEU A 217 -0.80 3.47 -15.97
N HIS A 218 -0.42 3.11 -14.75
CA HIS A 218 0.88 2.51 -14.46
C HIS A 218 2.06 3.27 -15.10
N ALA A 219 2.01 4.59 -15.09
CA ALA A 219 3.04 5.47 -15.66
C ALA A 219 3.34 5.25 -17.15
N ARG A 220 2.39 4.67 -17.93
CA ARG A 220 2.58 4.32 -19.34
C ARG A 220 2.56 5.50 -20.29
N THR A 221 2.16 6.67 -19.86
CA THR A 221 1.98 7.83 -20.74
C THR A 221 2.94 8.95 -20.42
N TRP A 222 3.21 9.77 -21.42
CA TRP A 222 3.94 11.02 -21.24
C TRP A 222 2.97 12.20 -21.11
N PRO A 223 3.39 13.38 -20.60
CA PRO A 223 2.50 14.49 -20.28
C PRO A 223 1.56 14.88 -21.42
N ALA A 224 2.06 14.88 -22.66
CA ALA A 224 1.27 15.26 -23.84
C ALA A 224 0.05 14.33 -24.04
N MET A 225 0.23 13.03 -23.81
CA MET A 225 -0.85 12.05 -23.93
C MET A 225 -1.71 12.02 -22.67
N ALA A 226 -1.09 12.03 -21.47
CA ALA A 226 -1.82 12.03 -20.21
C ALA A 226 -2.84 13.18 -20.14
N ILE A 227 -2.47 14.40 -20.59
CA ILE A 227 -3.39 15.55 -20.65
C ILE A 227 -4.56 15.30 -21.61
N GLN A 228 -4.32 14.68 -22.76
CA GLN A 228 -5.39 14.34 -23.71
C GLN A 228 -6.35 13.29 -23.13
N TYR A 229 -5.83 12.28 -22.43
CA TYR A 229 -6.66 11.29 -21.71
C TYR A 229 -7.48 11.99 -20.62
N CYS A 230 -6.88 12.83 -19.78
CA CYS A 230 -7.61 13.59 -18.76
C CYS A 230 -8.78 14.37 -19.36
N HIS A 231 -8.56 15.11 -20.44
CA HIS A 231 -9.63 15.89 -21.10
C HIS A 231 -10.73 15.00 -21.67
N ALA A 232 -10.38 13.86 -22.28
CA ALA A 232 -11.35 12.94 -22.85
C ALA A 232 -12.17 12.20 -21.81
N LEU A 233 -11.61 11.95 -20.63
CA LEU A 233 -12.24 11.20 -19.54
C LEU A 233 -12.97 12.10 -18.52
N GLU A 234 -12.77 13.42 -18.54
CA GLU A 234 -13.41 14.38 -17.63
C GLU A 234 -14.95 14.22 -17.56
N PRO A 235 -15.70 14.01 -18.68
CA PRO A 235 -17.17 13.90 -18.65
C PRO A 235 -17.70 12.73 -17.81
N TYR A 236 -16.89 11.71 -17.51
CA TYR A 236 -17.33 10.50 -16.83
C TYR A 236 -17.20 10.56 -15.31
N GLY A 237 -16.71 11.66 -14.74
CA GLY A 237 -16.68 11.91 -13.29
C GLY A 237 -15.82 10.90 -12.53
N LEU A 238 -14.53 10.79 -12.88
CA LEU A 238 -13.58 9.93 -12.19
C LEU A 238 -13.23 10.51 -10.80
N LEU A 239 -13.10 9.64 -9.79
CA LEU A 239 -12.61 10.02 -8.45
C LEU A 239 -11.14 10.44 -8.52
N PHE A 240 -10.33 9.70 -9.28
CA PHE A 240 -8.95 10.07 -9.60
C PHE A 240 -8.42 9.34 -10.85
N PHE A 241 -7.34 9.90 -11.37
CA PHE A 241 -6.54 9.39 -12.48
C PHE A 241 -5.14 9.11 -11.96
N GLU A 242 -4.72 7.86 -11.95
CA GLU A 242 -3.55 7.35 -11.23
C GLU A 242 -2.35 7.20 -12.16
N GLU A 243 -1.17 7.49 -11.63
CA GLU A 243 0.14 7.37 -12.28
C GLU A 243 0.16 7.81 -13.76
N PRO A 244 -0.16 9.08 -14.08
CA PRO A 244 -0.23 9.52 -15.47
C PRO A 244 1.11 9.54 -16.21
N CYS A 245 2.24 9.64 -15.48
CA CYS A 245 3.57 9.77 -16.06
C CYS A 245 4.59 8.94 -15.30
N PRO A 246 5.75 8.61 -15.94
CA PRO A 246 6.87 7.95 -15.28
C PRO A 246 7.31 8.69 -14.01
N THR A 247 7.64 7.91 -12.97
CA THR A 247 7.96 8.44 -11.63
C THR A 247 9.34 9.10 -11.56
N GLU A 248 10.17 8.93 -12.58
CA GLU A 248 11.48 9.54 -12.72
C GLU A 248 11.40 11.06 -12.95
N ASP A 249 10.24 11.56 -13.42
CA ASP A 249 10.00 12.98 -13.67
C ASP A 249 8.75 13.47 -12.94
N ILE A 250 8.93 13.93 -11.71
CA ILE A 250 7.83 14.50 -10.90
C ILE A 250 7.28 15.79 -11.53
N GLU A 251 8.09 16.56 -12.30
CA GLU A 251 7.59 17.74 -13.01
C GLU A 251 6.64 17.38 -14.13
N ALA A 252 6.85 16.24 -14.82
CA ALA A 252 5.91 15.74 -15.82
C ALA A 252 4.52 15.49 -15.20
N THR A 253 4.48 14.82 -14.04
CA THR A 253 3.22 14.62 -13.30
C THR A 253 2.62 15.95 -12.84
N ALA A 254 3.43 16.89 -12.35
CA ALA A 254 2.96 18.22 -11.96
C ALA A 254 2.37 19.01 -13.14
N GLN A 255 2.91 18.84 -14.36
CA GLN A 255 2.36 19.44 -15.57
C GLN A 255 0.95 18.90 -15.87
N VAL A 256 0.74 17.59 -15.75
CA VAL A 256 -0.59 16.96 -15.92
C VAL A 256 -1.55 17.48 -14.85
N THR A 257 -1.12 17.49 -13.59
CA THR A 257 -1.93 17.96 -12.45
C THR A 257 -2.45 19.38 -12.63
N ARG A 258 -1.62 20.29 -13.16
CA ARG A 258 -2.01 21.67 -13.43
C ARG A 258 -3.05 21.82 -14.57
N GLN A 259 -3.15 20.85 -15.46
CA GLN A 259 -4.02 20.92 -16.63
C GLN A 259 -5.23 19.99 -16.53
N SER A 260 -5.25 19.08 -15.55
CA SER A 260 -6.35 18.13 -15.33
C SER A 260 -7.42 18.74 -14.42
N ARG A 261 -8.69 18.47 -14.73
CA ARG A 261 -9.81 18.67 -13.81
C ARG A 261 -10.18 17.41 -13.03
N ILE A 262 -9.68 16.25 -13.47
CA ILE A 262 -9.75 15.02 -12.71
C ILE A 262 -8.65 15.07 -11.65
N PRO A 263 -8.92 14.74 -10.38
CA PRO A 263 -7.87 14.62 -9.37
C PRO A 263 -6.79 13.63 -9.80
N ILE A 264 -5.52 14.02 -9.69
CA ILE A 264 -4.38 13.16 -10.00
C ILE A 264 -3.91 12.47 -8.74
N ALA A 265 -3.67 11.16 -8.84
CA ALA A 265 -3.11 10.31 -7.79
C ALA A 265 -1.79 9.68 -8.24
N THR A 266 -0.81 9.55 -7.33
CA THR A 266 0.47 8.86 -7.60
C THR A 266 1.21 8.58 -6.30
N GLY A 267 2.22 7.72 -6.34
CA GLY A 267 3.14 7.52 -5.22
C GLY A 267 3.43 6.08 -4.83
N GLU A 268 2.85 5.09 -5.47
CA GLU A 268 3.07 3.67 -5.16
C GLU A 268 4.54 3.23 -5.32
N ARG A 269 5.25 3.84 -6.26
CA ARG A 269 6.67 3.56 -6.56
C ARG A 269 7.64 4.44 -5.77
N LEU A 270 7.13 5.41 -4.98
CA LEU A 270 7.96 6.27 -4.15
C LEU A 270 8.20 5.65 -2.77
N VAL A 271 9.45 5.63 -2.35
CA VAL A 271 9.85 5.11 -1.05
C VAL A 271 10.35 6.23 -0.15
N THR A 272 10.02 6.15 1.14
CA THR A 272 10.35 7.11 2.19
C THR A 272 9.81 8.54 1.96
N ARG A 273 9.63 9.28 3.04
CA ARG A 273 9.23 10.71 2.99
C ARG A 273 10.18 11.60 2.19
N TYR A 274 11.39 11.15 1.94
CA TYR A 274 12.39 11.93 1.19
C TYR A 274 12.09 12.00 -0.29
N GLN A 275 11.57 10.93 -0.90
CA GLN A 275 11.13 10.94 -2.31
C GLN A 275 9.79 11.67 -2.46
N PHE A 276 8.86 11.55 -1.51
CA PHE A 276 7.60 12.30 -1.52
C PHE A 276 7.78 13.81 -1.39
N ARG A 277 8.90 14.30 -0.85
CA ARG A 277 9.14 15.73 -0.64
C ARG A 277 8.99 16.54 -1.95
N GLU A 278 9.63 16.09 -3.04
CA GLU A 278 9.57 16.79 -4.33
C GLU A 278 8.14 16.85 -4.88
N LEU A 279 7.37 15.74 -4.73
CA LEU A 279 5.96 15.70 -5.12
C LEU A 279 5.15 16.78 -4.38
N PHE A 280 5.39 16.97 -3.09
CA PHE A 280 4.70 18.00 -2.29
C PHE A 280 5.11 19.41 -2.71
N GLU A 281 6.42 19.68 -2.82
CA GLU A 281 6.96 21.00 -3.20
C GLU A 281 6.43 21.44 -4.57
N LYS A 282 6.32 20.53 -5.52
CA LYS A 282 5.80 20.79 -6.87
C LYS A 282 4.27 20.71 -6.96
N ARG A 283 3.57 20.30 -5.92
CA ARG A 283 2.12 20.01 -5.94
C ARG A 283 1.75 19.11 -7.11
N ALA A 284 2.52 18.04 -7.28
CA ALA A 284 2.42 17.15 -8.43
C ALA A 284 1.22 16.17 -8.37
N ALA A 285 0.49 16.11 -7.26
CA ALA A 285 -0.71 15.30 -7.13
C ALA A 285 -1.73 15.93 -6.16
N HIS A 286 -2.99 15.56 -6.29
CA HIS A 286 -4.07 15.87 -5.36
C HIS A 286 -4.21 14.77 -4.28
N ILE A 287 -3.78 13.55 -4.62
CA ILE A 287 -3.85 12.35 -3.79
C ILE A 287 -2.50 11.64 -3.88
N ILE A 288 -1.96 11.22 -2.73
CA ILE A 288 -0.79 10.35 -2.71
C ILE A 288 -1.19 8.92 -2.36
N GLN A 289 -0.42 7.97 -2.90
CA GLN A 289 -0.67 6.53 -2.78
C GLN A 289 0.55 5.78 -2.22
N PRO A 290 1.05 6.13 -1.01
CA PRO A 290 2.16 5.38 -0.43
C PRO A 290 1.72 3.93 -0.21
N ASP A 291 2.52 2.97 -0.68
CA ASP A 291 2.33 1.56 -0.35
C ASP A 291 3.04 1.26 0.98
N LEU A 292 2.30 0.74 1.96
CA LEU A 292 2.85 0.46 3.27
C LEU A 292 3.81 -0.74 3.29
N THR A 293 3.81 -1.56 2.24
CA THR A 293 4.80 -2.64 2.06
C THR A 293 6.11 -2.15 1.43
N HIS A 294 6.14 -0.92 0.88
CA HIS A 294 7.29 -0.39 0.15
C HIS A 294 7.83 0.92 0.71
N CYS A 295 6.96 1.81 1.20
CA CYS A 295 7.36 3.17 1.56
C CYS A 295 8.19 3.28 2.84
N GLY A 296 8.35 2.19 3.60
CA GLY A 296 9.08 2.16 4.89
C GLY A 296 8.21 1.76 6.07
N GLY A 297 7.06 1.14 5.81
CA GLY A 297 6.14 0.65 6.83
C GLY A 297 5.13 1.68 7.32
N LEU A 298 4.44 1.31 8.37
CA LEU A 298 3.30 2.03 8.92
C LEU A 298 3.68 3.43 9.46
N TRP A 299 4.79 3.53 10.17
CA TRP A 299 5.20 4.79 10.79
C TRP A 299 5.78 5.79 9.78
N GLU A 300 6.50 5.30 8.78
CA GLU A 300 6.96 6.16 7.69
C GLU A 300 5.78 6.67 6.85
N ALA A 301 4.80 5.83 6.54
CA ALA A 301 3.55 6.22 5.88
C ALA A 301 2.80 7.30 6.68
N ARG A 302 2.76 7.22 8.02
CA ARG A 302 2.18 8.25 8.89
C ARG A 302 2.91 9.60 8.76
N LYS A 303 4.25 9.59 8.68
CA LYS A 303 5.05 10.80 8.46
C LYS A 303 4.80 11.40 7.08
N ILE A 304 4.66 10.55 6.05
CA ILE A 304 4.31 10.96 4.68
C ILE A 304 2.92 11.62 4.66
N ALA A 305 1.92 10.98 5.31
CA ALA A 305 0.56 11.54 5.38
C ALA A 305 0.50 12.90 6.10
N ALA A 306 1.24 13.04 7.20
CA ALA A 306 1.29 14.32 7.92
C ALA A 306 1.93 15.45 7.09
N GLN A 307 2.93 15.13 6.27
CA GLN A 307 3.48 16.10 5.31
C GLN A 307 2.46 16.43 4.21
N ALA A 308 1.78 15.44 3.64
CA ALA A 308 0.75 15.63 2.63
C ALA A 308 -0.40 16.52 3.13
N GLU A 309 -0.85 16.33 4.37
CA GLU A 309 -1.90 17.13 4.99
C GLU A 309 -1.53 18.62 5.04
N ALA A 310 -0.28 18.95 5.35
CA ALA A 310 0.22 20.34 5.35
C ALA A 310 0.20 20.99 3.96
N TYR A 311 0.19 20.21 2.88
CA TYR A 311 0.05 20.67 1.50
C TYR A 311 -1.39 20.54 0.97
N SER A 312 -2.37 20.16 1.80
CA SER A 312 -3.76 19.90 1.40
C SER A 312 -3.89 18.76 0.39
N ILE A 313 -3.06 17.72 0.53
CA ILE A 313 -3.04 16.54 -0.31
C ILE A 313 -3.68 15.37 0.47
N ALA A 314 -4.61 14.68 -0.17
CA ALA A 314 -5.27 13.50 0.38
C ALA A 314 -4.41 12.24 0.24
N VAL A 315 -4.80 11.16 0.95
CA VAL A 315 -4.12 9.86 0.91
C VAL A 315 -5.10 8.74 0.55
N ALA A 316 -4.73 7.95 -0.44
CA ALA A 316 -5.41 6.72 -0.84
C ALA A 316 -4.36 5.62 -1.06
N PRO A 317 -3.94 4.88 -0.04
CA PRO A 317 -2.81 3.96 -0.14
C PRO A 317 -2.97 2.93 -1.26
N HIS A 318 -1.91 2.72 -2.03
CA HIS A 318 -1.75 1.56 -2.91
C HIS A 318 -1.69 0.29 -2.06
N ASN A 319 -2.48 -0.73 -2.35
CA ASN A 319 -2.49 -1.99 -1.62
C ASN A 319 -3.12 -3.15 -2.41
N PRO A 320 -2.58 -3.56 -3.55
CA PRO A 320 -2.97 -4.78 -4.26
C PRO A 320 -2.33 -6.04 -3.64
N ASN A 321 -1.64 -5.88 -2.53
CA ASN A 321 -0.82 -6.85 -1.83
C ASN A 321 -1.63 -7.94 -1.11
N GLY A 322 -0.98 -8.69 -0.24
CA GLY A 322 -1.58 -9.78 0.53
C GLY A 322 -2.45 -9.31 1.70
N PRO A 323 -3.02 -10.27 2.43
CA PRO A 323 -4.00 -9.97 3.46
C PRO A 323 -3.41 -9.34 4.73
N ILE A 324 -2.11 -9.51 5.01
CA ILE A 324 -1.45 -8.81 6.14
C ILE A 324 -1.29 -7.33 5.82
N SER A 325 -0.85 -6.98 4.60
CA SER A 325 -0.79 -5.59 4.14
C SER A 325 -2.15 -4.90 4.23
N THR A 326 -3.23 -5.61 3.88
CA THR A 326 -4.59 -5.10 4.07
C THR A 326 -4.88 -4.78 5.54
N ALA A 327 -4.54 -5.67 6.48
CA ALA A 327 -4.74 -5.42 7.91
C ALA A 327 -3.93 -4.20 8.39
N VAL A 328 -2.66 -4.09 7.99
CA VAL A 328 -1.79 -2.94 8.32
C VAL A 328 -2.38 -1.64 7.80
N THR A 329 -2.84 -1.63 6.54
CA THR A 329 -3.41 -0.43 5.91
C THR A 329 -4.73 -0.01 6.57
N VAL A 330 -5.52 -0.95 7.11
CA VAL A 330 -6.71 -0.65 7.92
C VAL A 330 -6.34 0.15 9.18
N HIS A 331 -5.30 -0.24 9.92
CA HIS A 331 -4.83 0.53 11.09
C HIS A 331 -4.34 1.93 10.70
N TYR A 332 -3.63 2.03 9.59
CA TYR A 332 -3.21 3.31 9.04
C TYR A 332 -4.41 4.19 8.66
N ALA A 333 -5.37 3.66 7.92
CA ALA A 333 -6.58 4.35 7.54
C ALA A 333 -7.38 4.88 8.74
N LEU A 334 -7.54 4.04 9.78
CA LEU A 334 -8.28 4.41 11.00
C LEU A 334 -7.67 5.59 11.75
N SER A 335 -6.35 5.79 11.64
CA SER A 335 -5.61 6.83 12.39
C SER A 335 -5.14 8.03 11.54
N THR A 336 -5.41 8.06 10.23
CA THR A 336 -4.91 9.09 9.30
C THR A 336 -6.02 10.06 8.88
N PRO A 337 -6.00 11.35 9.30
CA PRO A 337 -7.10 12.28 9.06
C PRO A 337 -7.40 12.54 7.58
N ASN A 338 -6.38 12.78 6.76
CA ASN A 338 -6.49 13.11 5.33
C ASN A 338 -6.61 11.87 4.40
N TRP A 339 -6.85 10.68 4.95
CA TRP A 339 -7.12 9.46 4.19
C TRP A 339 -8.54 9.46 3.61
N ILE A 340 -8.75 8.92 2.40
CA ILE A 340 -10.05 8.93 1.70
C ILE A 340 -10.59 7.53 1.37
N ILE A 341 -9.76 6.60 0.88
CA ILE A 341 -10.17 5.26 0.47
C ILE A 341 -8.96 4.32 0.44
N GLN A 342 -9.18 3.02 0.61
CA GLN A 342 -8.14 2.00 0.57
C GLN A 342 -8.32 1.07 -0.62
N GLU A 343 -7.22 0.78 -1.30
CA GLU A 343 -7.14 -0.25 -2.30
C GLU A 343 -7.24 -1.64 -1.68
N MET A 344 -7.87 -2.56 -2.41
CA MET A 344 -7.95 -3.95 -2.03
C MET A 344 -8.10 -4.84 -3.26
N LEU A 345 -7.44 -6.00 -3.25
CA LEU A 345 -7.62 -7.04 -4.26
C LEU A 345 -8.19 -8.27 -3.57
N THR A 346 -9.52 -8.44 -3.61
CA THR A 346 -10.21 -9.48 -2.82
C THR A 346 -10.44 -10.80 -3.51
N SER A 347 -10.29 -10.84 -4.83
CA SER A 347 -10.62 -12.02 -5.65
C SER A 347 -9.41 -12.63 -6.35
N ASP A 348 -8.21 -12.38 -5.83
CA ASP A 348 -6.96 -12.88 -6.41
C ASP A 348 -6.83 -14.40 -6.28
N VAL A 349 -7.08 -14.94 -5.10
CA VAL A 349 -7.05 -16.40 -4.84
C VAL A 349 -8.09 -16.80 -3.80
N PRO A 350 -8.67 -18.02 -3.90
CA PRO A 350 -9.69 -18.47 -2.97
C PRO A 350 -9.19 -18.62 -1.52
N TRP A 351 -7.91 -18.91 -1.34
CA TRP A 351 -7.30 -19.09 -0.01
C TRP A 351 -6.84 -17.77 0.67
N ARG A 352 -7.10 -16.60 0.08
CA ARG A 352 -6.68 -15.31 0.63
C ARG A 352 -7.03 -15.13 2.12
N ASN A 353 -8.24 -15.47 2.48
CA ASN A 353 -8.68 -15.38 3.88
C ASN A 353 -8.31 -16.60 4.71
N GLU A 354 -8.07 -17.77 4.10
CA GLU A 354 -7.75 -19.02 4.80
C GLU A 354 -6.32 -19.02 5.37
N VAL A 355 -5.40 -18.24 4.76
CA VAL A 355 -4.02 -18.10 5.26
C VAL A 355 -3.93 -17.20 6.50
N LEU A 356 -5.02 -16.56 6.91
CA LEU A 356 -5.09 -15.78 8.15
C LEU A 356 -6.10 -16.37 9.15
N ILE A 357 -5.82 -16.13 10.42
CA ILE A 357 -6.78 -16.21 11.52
C ILE A 357 -7.30 -14.78 11.75
N ASN A 358 -8.62 -14.60 11.79
CA ASN A 358 -9.31 -13.29 11.87
C ASN A 358 -8.96 -12.32 10.72
N PRO A 359 -9.15 -12.71 9.45
CA PRO A 359 -8.89 -11.82 8.32
C PRO A 359 -9.79 -10.59 8.33
N SER A 360 -9.33 -9.52 7.69
CA SER A 360 -10.17 -8.34 7.43
C SER A 360 -11.26 -8.70 6.42
N VAL A 361 -12.52 -8.53 6.81
CA VAL A 361 -13.69 -8.85 5.98
C VAL A 361 -14.30 -7.57 5.43
N VAL A 362 -14.62 -7.57 4.13
CA VAL A 362 -15.33 -6.47 3.48
C VAL A 362 -16.84 -6.71 3.55
N GLU A 363 -17.56 -5.73 4.09
CA GLU A 363 -19.02 -5.73 4.12
C GLU A 363 -19.54 -4.42 3.52
N ASN A 364 -20.30 -4.53 2.43
CA ASN A 364 -20.86 -3.37 1.72
C ASN A 364 -19.81 -2.28 1.39
N GLY A 365 -18.62 -2.68 0.93
CA GLY A 365 -17.53 -1.78 0.55
C GLY A 365 -16.76 -1.18 1.72
N TYR A 366 -16.89 -1.72 2.95
CA TYR A 366 -16.20 -1.25 4.14
C TYR A 366 -15.56 -2.39 4.94
N ILE A 367 -14.49 -2.06 5.67
CA ILE A 367 -13.89 -2.90 6.70
C ILE A 367 -14.11 -2.23 8.06
N MET A 368 -14.55 -3.03 9.04
CA MET A 368 -14.73 -2.57 10.42
C MET A 368 -13.39 -2.58 11.18
N PRO A 369 -13.21 -1.70 12.18
CA PRO A 369 -12.00 -1.67 12.99
C PRO A 369 -11.74 -2.99 13.69
N PRO A 370 -10.51 -3.55 13.64
CA PRO A 370 -10.14 -4.73 14.41
C PRO A 370 -10.14 -4.39 15.91
N THR A 371 -10.56 -5.35 16.74
CA THR A 371 -10.66 -5.20 18.19
C THR A 371 -9.60 -5.96 18.96
N LEU A 372 -8.91 -6.88 18.33
CA LEU A 372 -7.85 -7.68 18.95
C LEU A 372 -6.53 -6.89 19.01
N PRO A 373 -5.65 -7.21 19.98
CA PRO A 373 -4.32 -6.59 20.08
C PRO A 373 -3.45 -6.79 18.84
N GLY A 374 -2.50 -5.89 18.64
CA GLY A 374 -1.62 -5.90 17.48
C GLY A 374 -2.34 -5.51 16.21
N LEU A 375 -2.07 -6.22 15.11
CA LEU A 375 -2.80 -6.08 13.84
C LEU A 375 -4.19 -6.74 13.89
N GLY A 376 -4.52 -7.47 14.96
CA GLY A 376 -5.79 -8.16 15.11
C GLY A 376 -5.92 -9.45 14.28
N ILE A 377 -4.85 -9.86 13.62
CA ILE A 377 -4.76 -11.07 12.78
C ILE A 377 -3.65 -11.98 13.26
N ASP A 378 -3.66 -13.22 12.79
CA ASP A 378 -2.51 -14.12 12.86
C ASP A 378 -2.41 -14.94 11.58
N VAL A 379 -1.25 -15.57 11.32
CA VAL A 379 -1.05 -16.39 10.13
C VAL A 379 -1.37 -17.86 10.42
N ASN A 380 -2.20 -18.45 9.59
CA ASN A 380 -2.39 -19.89 9.54
C ASN A 380 -1.23 -20.54 8.76
N GLU A 381 -0.10 -20.76 9.43
CA GLU A 381 1.12 -21.30 8.80
C GLU A 381 0.89 -22.67 8.13
N LYS A 382 -0.08 -23.46 8.61
CA LYS A 382 -0.42 -24.76 7.99
C LYS A 382 -1.09 -24.57 6.63
N GLU A 383 -1.96 -23.57 6.50
CA GLU A 383 -2.59 -23.24 5.23
C GLU A 383 -1.58 -22.59 4.28
N ALA A 384 -0.82 -21.63 4.78
CA ALA A 384 0.24 -20.95 4.03
C ALA A 384 1.24 -21.96 3.41
N ALA A 385 1.61 -23.01 4.14
CA ALA A 385 2.53 -24.06 3.67
C ALA A 385 2.00 -24.89 2.48
N LYS A 386 0.69 -24.87 2.20
CA LYS A 386 0.12 -25.53 1.01
C LYS A 386 0.36 -24.77 -0.29
N HIS A 387 0.76 -23.49 -0.18
CA HIS A 387 0.96 -22.58 -1.29
C HIS A 387 2.43 -22.11 -1.36
N PRO A 388 3.40 -23.01 -1.61
CA PRO A 388 4.81 -22.68 -1.61
C PRO A 388 5.14 -21.72 -2.77
N PHE A 389 6.30 -21.08 -2.67
CA PHE A 389 6.84 -20.22 -3.73
C PHE A 389 6.70 -20.85 -5.13
N LYS A 390 6.23 -20.05 -6.07
CA LYS A 390 6.28 -20.34 -7.50
C LYS A 390 6.97 -19.20 -8.22
N GLN A 391 7.76 -19.49 -9.23
CA GLN A 391 8.38 -18.47 -10.05
C GLN A 391 7.28 -17.71 -10.80
N GLU A 392 7.24 -16.40 -10.59
CA GLU A 392 6.35 -15.50 -11.32
C GLU A 392 6.75 -15.44 -12.79
N ALA A 393 5.78 -15.35 -13.68
CA ALA A 393 6.05 -15.23 -15.10
C ALA A 393 6.59 -13.81 -15.39
N GLU A 394 7.76 -13.76 -16.05
CA GLU A 394 8.32 -12.48 -16.49
C GLU A 394 7.43 -11.85 -17.54
N GLN A 395 7.03 -10.62 -17.32
CA GLN A 395 6.27 -9.84 -18.26
C GLN A 395 7.22 -9.15 -19.25
N ARG A 396 6.87 -9.19 -20.53
CA ARG A 396 7.66 -8.60 -21.62
C ARG A 396 6.73 -7.83 -22.54
N TYR A 397 6.84 -6.52 -22.52
CA TYR A 397 6.00 -5.64 -23.29
C TYR A 397 6.78 -4.95 -24.39
N PHE A 398 6.21 -4.97 -25.60
CA PHE A 398 6.81 -4.40 -26.78
C PHE A 398 5.77 -3.59 -27.57
N HIS A 399 6.21 -2.53 -28.18
CA HIS A 399 5.47 -1.80 -29.19
C HIS A 399 5.35 -2.62 -30.48
N PRO A 400 4.43 -2.28 -31.40
CA PRO A 400 4.25 -3.02 -32.66
C PRO A 400 5.51 -3.09 -33.54
N ASP A 401 6.42 -2.14 -33.41
CA ASP A 401 7.70 -2.10 -34.13
C ASP A 401 8.82 -2.93 -33.48
N GLY A 402 8.55 -3.52 -32.29
CA GLY A 402 9.48 -4.33 -31.53
C GLY A 402 10.30 -3.54 -30.49
N ALA A 403 10.10 -2.24 -30.36
CA ALA A 403 10.71 -1.47 -29.26
C ALA A 403 10.15 -1.90 -27.91
N VAL A 404 10.98 -1.79 -26.84
CA VAL A 404 10.53 -2.11 -25.49
C VAL A 404 9.50 -1.06 -25.04
N ALA A 405 8.35 -1.51 -24.58
CA ALA A 405 7.31 -0.67 -24.01
C ALA A 405 7.40 -0.65 -22.48
N ASP A 406 6.93 0.41 -21.85
CA ASP A 406 6.73 0.48 -20.41
C ASP A 406 5.63 -0.48 -19.93
N TRP A 407 5.66 -0.74 -18.65
CA TRP A 407 4.78 -1.70 -17.95
C TRP A 407 3.30 -1.39 -18.04
#